data_176f0d2adb2ae17c74fa2835d7e7f122
#
_entry.id   176f0d2adb2ae17c74fa2835d7e7f122
#
_cell.length_a   1.000
_cell.length_b   1.000
_cell.length_c   1.000
_cell.angle_alpha   90.00
_cell.angle_beta   90.00
_cell.angle_gamma   90.00
#
_symmetry.space_group_name_H-M   'P 1'
#
loop_
_entity.id
_entity.type
_entity.pdbx_description
1 polymer ?
#
loop_
_entity_poly.entity_id
_entity_poly.type
_entity_poly.pdbx_seq_one_letter_code
_entity_poly.pdbx_strand_id
1 'polypeptide(L)'
;WALDDVEVANLFLCRNAVTGENVAPDGRCNGAAQVYLGDAVFIDDARPDVVAAFPAYPRNYRGGWGFMLLTNMLPNQGNGSYSVSAYAMDREGFIALVGSRTFTCDNLNATRPFGAIDTPGQGGTASSASYVNFGWALTPLPKFIPNDGSTMTVFIDGVSCGNPTYN
;
A
#
# COMPACT_ATOMS: atom_id res chain seq x y z
N TRP A 1 10.89 -3.39 -5.46
CA TRP A 1 11.97 -3.55 -4.49
C TRP A 1 12.96 -2.39 -4.56
N ALA A 2 13.70 -2.18 -3.48
CA ALA A 2 14.80 -1.21 -3.42
C ALA A 2 15.95 -1.78 -2.56
N LEU A 3 17.17 -1.57 -3.01
CA LEU A 3 18.41 -1.92 -2.31
C LEU A 3 19.43 -0.81 -2.52
N ASP A 4 20.33 -0.70 -1.56
CA ASP A 4 21.46 0.23 -1.57
C ASP A 4 22.67 -0.40 -0.91
N ASP A 5 23.89 0.07 -1.20
CA ASP A 5 25.15 -0.48 -0.66
C ASP A 5 25.38 -0.10 0.81
N VAL A 6 24.72 0.92 1.32
CA VAL A 6 24.74 1.30 2.73
C VAL A 6 23.46 0.93 3.50
N GLU A 7 22.37 0.80 2.91
CA GLU A 7 21.02 0.45 3.38
C GLU A 7 20.00 1.52 2.98
N VAL A 8 18.86 1.06 2.45
CA VAL A 8 17.68 1.92 2.25
C VAL A 8 17.05 2.24 3.60
N ALA A 9 17.08 3.50 4.00
CA ALA A 9 16.52 3.96 5.28
C ALA A 9 15.03 4.21 5.20
N ASN A 10 14.55 4.76 4.07
CA ASN A 10 13.14 5.03 3.84
C ASN A 10 12.77 4.81 2.36
N LEU A 11 11.50 4.53 2.12
CA LEU A 11 10.91 4.49 0.81
C LEU A 11 9.57 5.21 0.87
N PHE A 12 9.36 6.14 -0.05
CA PHE A 12 8.16 6.97 -0.06
C PHE A 12 7.61 7.14 -1.48
N LEU A 13 6.34 7.49 -1.55
CA LEU A 13 5.63 7.65 -2.80
C LEU A 13 5.21 9.10 -3.00
N CYS A 14 5.33 9.55 -4.24
CA CYS A 14 4.90 10.85 -4.71
C CYS A 14 4.04 10.66 -5.95
N ARG A 15 2.99 11.46 -6.10
CA ARG A 15 2.24 11.53 -7.35
C ARG A 15 2.51 12.83 -8.09
N ASN A 16 2.37 12.82 -9.38
CA ASN A 16 2.36 14.07 -10.13
C ASN A 16 1.11 14.88 -9.77
N ALA A 17 1.27 16.21 -9.73
CA ALA A 17 0.14 17.11 -9.62
C ALA A 17 -0.79 16.95 -10.84
N VAL A 18 -2.08 17.09 -10.61
CA VAL A 18 -3.05 17.17 -11.70
C VAL A 18 -3.18 18.61 -12.20
N THR A 19 -3.72 18.78 -13.39
CA THR A 19 -3.91 20.11 -14.00
C THR A 19 -4.71 21.03 -13.08
N GLY A 20 -4.18 22.19 -12.76
CA GLY A 20 -4.82 23.18 -11.90
C GLY A 20 -4.57 22.98 -10.39
N GLU A 21 -3.84 21.95 -9.99
CA GLU A 21 -3.45 21.73 -8.61
C GLU A 21 -2.23 22.60 -8.26
N ASN A 22 -2.36 23.38 -7.22
CA ASN A 22 -1.24 24.18 -6.70
C ASN A 22 -0.51 23.35 -5.64
N VAL A 23 0.71 22.93 -5.95
CA VAL A 23 1.54 22.09 -5.08
C VAL A 23 2.67 22.92 -4.50
N ALA A 24 2.69 23.04 -3.19
CA ALA A 24 3.85 23.58 -2.49
C ALA A 24 4.97 22.52 -2.46
N PRO A 25 6.24 22.90 -2.75
CA PRO A 25 7.36 21.99 -2.59
C PRO A 25 7.45 21.51 -1.13
N ASP A 26 7.45 20.21 -0.90
CA ASP A 26 7.59 19.63 0.45
C ASP A 26 9.01 19.15 0.76
N GLY A 27 9.92 19.27 -0.20
CA GLY A 27 11.33 18.89 -0.06
C GLY A 27 11.58 17.37 -0.08
N ARG A 28 10.55 16.53 -0.11
CA ARG A 28 10.67 15.07 -0.14
C ARG A 28 10.61 14.54 -1.56
N CYS A 29 9.62 15.01 -2.33
CA CYS A 29 9.46 14.60 -3.72
C CYS A 29 10.46 15.34 -4.62
N ASN A 30 11.20 14.62 -5.43
CA ASN A 30 12.26 15.15 -6.29
C ASN A 30 11.72 15.80 -7.58
N GLY A 31 10.64 16.56 -7.47
CA GLY A 31 10.02 17.20 -8.62
C GLY A 31 9.17 18.39 -8.23
N ALA A 32 9.25 19.46 -9.03
CA ALA A 32 8.58 20.74 -8.76
C ALA A 32 7.04 20.68 -8.82
N ALA A 33 6.45 19.56 -9.23
CA ALA A 33 5.00 19.38 -9.34
C ALA A 33 4.57 18.00 -8.84
N GLN A 34 5.14 17.56 -7.72
CA GLN A 34 4.79 16.29 -7.12
C GLN A 34 4.25 16.46 -5.70
N VAL A 35 3.26 15.68 -5.37
CA VAL A 35 2.60 15.62 -4.06
C VAL A 35 3.06 14.37 -3.34
N TYR A 36 3.58 14.51 -2.14
CA TYR A 36 3.91 13.40 -1.26
C TYR A 36 2.64 12.65 -0.85
N LEU A 37 2.67 11.34 -1.00
CA LEU A 37 1.55 10.46 -0.64
C LEU A 37 1.74 9.79 0.72
N GLY A 38 2.97 9.43 1.05
CA GLY A 38 3.30 8.75 2.29
C GLY A 38 4.52 7.86 2.17
N ASP A 39 4.95 7.33 3.31
CA ASP A 39 6.03 6.36 3.41
C ASP A 39 5.49 4.94 3.18
N ALA A 40 6.24 4.16 2.43
CA ALA A 40 5.96 2.74 2.23
C ALA A 40 6.48 1.92 3.43
N VAL A 41 5.88 0.77 3.64
CA VAL A 41 6.29 -0.18 4.67
C VAL A 41 7.20 -1.23 4.03
N PHE A 42 8.38 -1.46 4.62
CA PHE A 42 9.23 -2.58 4.25
C PHE A 42 8.59 -3.89 4.71
N ILE A 43 8.65 -4.88 3.85
CA ILE A 43 8.09 -6.20 4.11
C ILE A 43 9.23 -7.21 4.02
N ASP A 44 9.67 -7.68 5.17
CA ASP A 44 10.77 -8.63 5.26
C ASP A 44 10.42 -9.92 4.51
N ASP A 45 11.41 -10.45 3.80
CA ASP A 45 11.33 -11.70 3.02
C ASP A 45 10.24 -11.75 1.91
N ALA A 46 9.62 -10.61 1.60
CA ALA A 46 8.61 -10.55 0.53
C ALA A 46 9.20 -10.77 -0.88
N ARG A 47 10.52 -10.65 -1.04
CA ARG A 47 11.21 -10.77 -2.33
C ARG A 47 12.43 -11.69 -2.23
N PRO A 48 12.22 -13.01 -2.05
CA PRO A 48 13.31 -13.99 -1.99
C PRO A 48 14.14 -14.05 -3.29
N ASP A 49 13.53 -13.71 -4.41
CA ASP A 49 14.22 -13.56 -5.70
C ASP A 49 15.27 -12.45 -5.69
N VAL A 50 14.97 -11.31 -5.03
CA VAL A 50 15.90 -10.19 -4.86
C VAL A 50 17.02 -10.56 -3.88
N VAL A 51 16.69 -11.22 -2.77
CA VAL A 51 17.68 -11.73 -1.80
C VAL A 51 18.69 -12.64 -2.49
N ALA A 52 18.22 -13.57 -3.32
CA ALA A 52 19.07 -14.51 -4.04
C ALA A 52 19.92 -13.80 -5.12
N ALA A 53 19.38 -12.80 -5.80
CA ALA A 53 20.09 -12.09 -6.86
C ALA A 53 21.14 -11.10 -6.32
N PHE A 54 20.94 -10.56 -5.12
CA PHE A 54 21.78 -9.52 -4.53
C PHE A 54 22.24 -9.86 -3.10
N PRO A 55 22.96 -10.99 -2.89
CA PRO A 55 23.30 -11.48 -1.56
C PRO A 55 24.27 -10.58 -0.80
N ALA A 56 25.03 -9.73 -1.50
CA ALA A 56 26.03 -8.85 -0.90
C ALA A 56 25.47 -7.51 -0.38
N TYR A 57 24.22 -7.18 -0.73
CA TYR A 57 23.63 -5.92 -0.30
C TYR A 57 23.15 -5.99 1.15
N PRO A 58 23.37 -4.94 1.96
CA PRO A 58 22.93 -4.92 3.35
C PRO A 58 21.41 -4.99 3.43
N ARG A 59 20.92 -5.80 4.35
CA ARG A 59 19.48 -6.02 4.60
C ARG A 59 18.65 -6.32 3.34
N ASN A 60 19.22 -7.07 2.42
CA ASN A 60 18.57 -7.45 1.17
C ASN A 60 17.22 -8.17 1.39
N TYR A 61 17.02 -8.84 2.54
CA TYR A 61 15.75 -9.44 2.94
C TYR A 61 14.61 -8.41 3.10
N ARG A 62 14.94 -7.13 3.33
CA ARG A 62 14.00 -6.01 3.40
C ARG A 62 13.82 -5.27 2.06
N GLY A 63 14.32 -5.81 0.97
CA GLY A 63 14.18 -5.19 -0.35
C GLY A 63 12.72 -5.09 -0.84
N GLY A 64 11.79 -5.87 -0.26
CA GLY A 64 10.37 -5.78 -0.53
C GLY A 64 9.69 -4.62 0.22
N TRP A 65 8.66 -4.03 -0.39
CA TRP A 65 7.89 -2.95 0.23
C TRP A 65 6.46 -2.92 -0.30
N GLY A 66 5.56 -2.33 0.49
CA GLY A 66 4.17 -2.10 0.13
C GLY A 66 3.70 -0.71 0.52
N PHE A 67 2.72 -0.21 -0.20
CA PHE A 67 2.04 1.05 0.11
C PHE A 67 0.54 0.91 -0.20
N MET A 68 -0.30 1.25 0.78
CA MET A 68 -1.74 1.27 0.58
C MET A 68 -2.16 2.63 0.05
N LEU A 69 -2.51 2.69 -1.23
CA LEU A 69 -3.03 3.89 -1.85
C LEU A 69 -4.56 3.92 -1.75
N LEU A 70 -5.09 4.81 -0.92
CA LEU A 70 -6.52 5.08 -0.86
C LEU A 70 -6.92 5.97 -2.04
N THR A 71 -7.45 5.37 -3.08
CA THR A 71 -7.72 6.07 -4.34
C THR A 71 -8.77 7.19 -4.22
N ASN A 72 -9.69 7.11 -3.26
CA ASN A 72 -10.66 8.16 -2.98
C ASN A 72 -10.03 9.46 -2.42
N MET A 73 -8.80 9.41 -1.92
CA MET A 73 -8.03 10.57 -1.48
C MET A 73 -7.27 11.25 -2.63
N LEU A 74 -7.24 10.64 -3.80
CA LEU A 74 -6.67 11.26 -4.99
C LEU A 74 -7.57 12.41 -5.49
N PRO A 75 -7.03 13.38 -6.23
CA PRO A 75 -7.82 14.45 -6.85
C PRO A 75 -9.04 13.89 -7.58
N ASN A 76 -10.09 14.69 -7.69
CA ASN A 76 -11.35 14.27 -8.31
C ASN A 76 -11.90 12.95 -7.73
N GLN A 77 -11.73 12.75 -6.39
CA GLN A 77 -12.17 11.54 -5.67
C GLN A 77 -11.68 10.22 -6.30
N GLY A 78 -10.51 10.25 -6.92
CA GLY A 78 -9.95 9.09 -7.59
C GLY A 78 -10.59 8.76 -8.94
N ASN A 79 -11.03 9.76 -9.67
CA ASN A 79 -11.51 9.57 -11.05
C ASN A 79 -10.55 10.25 -12.00
N GLY A 80 -9.76 9.47 -12.73
CA GLY A 80 -8.78 9.99 -13.67
C GLY A 80 -7.51 9.15 -13.74
N SER A 81 -6.53 9.70 -14.44
CA SER A 81 -5.22 9.08 -14.62
C SER A 81 -4.20 9.74 -13.69
N TYR A 82 -3.42 8.92 -12.99
CA TYR A 82 -2.43 9.36 -12.01
C TYR A 82 -1.10 8.69 -12.26
N SER A 83 -0.03 9.47 -12.17
CA SER A 83 1.34 8.95 -12.20
C SER A 83 1.92 9.00 -10.79
N VAL A 84 2.34 7.85 -10.29
CA VAL A 84 2.97 7.68 -8.99
C VAL A 84 4.41 7.23 -9.18
N SER A 85 5.30 7.86 -8.44
CA SER A 85 6.73 7.56 -8.39
C SER A 85 7.10 7.08 -6.99
N ALA A 86 7.91 6.03 -6.90
CA ALA A 86 8.51 5.56 -5.67
C ALA A 86 9.96 6.04 -5.61
N TYR A 87 10.34 6.60 -4.47
CA TYR A 87 11.70 7.05 -4.18
C TYR A 87 12.24 6.29 -2.98
N ALA A 88 13.49 5.90 -3.05
CA ALA A 88 14.24 5.36 -1.94
C ALA A 88 15.23 6.41 -1.43
N MET A 89 15.36 6.50 -0.12
CA MET A 89 16.36 7.30 0.56
C MET A 89 17.27 6.37 1.35
N ASP A 90 18.57 6.48 1.15
CA ASP A 90 19.56 5.72 1.92
C ASP A 90 19.86 6.34 3.29
N ARG A 91 20.75 5.73 4.06
CA ARG A 91 21.17 6.26 5.37
C ARG A 91 22.06 7.49 5.28
N GLU A 92 22.63 7.78 4.11
CA GLU A 92 23.44 8.97 3.85
C GLU A 92 22.58 10.15 3.43
N GLY A 93 21.28 9.93 3.17
CA GLY A 93 20.31 10.95 2.77
C GLY A 93 20.20 11.15 1.27
N PHE A 94 20.82 10.31 0.45
CA PHE A 94 20.64 10.36 -0.99
C PHE A 94 19.29 9.79 -1.39
N ILE A 95 18.63 10.45 -2.33
CA ILE A 95 17.32 10.05 -2.81
C ILE A 95 17.42 9.61 -4.26
N ALA A 96 16.93 8.42 -4.54
CA ALA A 96 16.90 7.84 -5.89
C ALA A 96 15.48 7.46 -6.30
N LEU A 97 15.13 7.66 -7.57
CA LEU A 97 13.90 7.18 -8.16
C LEU A 97 13.98 5.65 -8.35
N VAL A 98 13.14 4.91 -7.66
CA VAL A 98 13.02 3.45 -7.82
C VAL A 98 12.21 3.09 -9.06
N GLY A 99 11.17 3.88 -9.34
CA GLY A 99 10.35 3.69 -10.52
C GLY A 99 9.06 4.50 -10.48
N SER A 100 8.40 4.57 -11.63
CA SER A 100 7.13 5.27 -11.79
C SER A 100 6.10 4.38 -12.48
N ARG A 101 4.83 4.59 -12.16
CA ARG A 101 3.69 3.95 -12.83
C ARG A 101 2.56 4.94 -13.02
N THR A 102 1.94 4.87 -14.18
CA THR A 102 0.68 5.56 -14.46
C THR A 102 -0.45 4.54 -14.45
N PHE A 103 -1.54 4.89 -13.82
CA PHE A 103 -2.75 4.06 -13.74
C PHE A 103 -3.99 4.95 -13.80
N THR A 104 -5.10 4.35 -14.19
CA THR A 104 -6.40 5.02 -14.21
C THR A 104 -7.25 4.47 -13.07
N CYS A 105 -7.86 5.38 -12.30
CA CYS A 105 -8.88 5.07 -11.32
C CYS A 105 -10.25 5.51 -11.85
N ASP A 106 -11.26 4.72 -11.54
CA ASP A 106 -12.66 4.97 -11.91
C ASP A 106 -13.56 4.67 -10.70
N ASN A 107 -13.42 5.50 -9.68
CA ASN A 107 -14.16 5.31 -8.42
C ASN A 107 -15.66 5.59 -8.59
N LEU A 108 -16.08 6.40 -9.57
CA LEU A 108 -17.50 6.63 -9.87
C LEU A 108 -18.22 5.36 -10.30
N ASN A 109 -17.52 4.49 -11.03
CA ASN A 109 -18.07 3.21 -11.47
C ASN A 109 -17.66 2.04 -10.56
N ALA A 110 -16.90 2.29 -9.50
CA ALA A 110 -16.57 1.27 -8.52
C ALA A 110 -17.84 0.80 -7.80
N THR A 111 -18.19 -0.47 -7.99
CA THR A 111 -19.46 -1.02 -7.50
C THR A 111 -19.28 -2.07 -6.41
N ARG A 112 -18.07 -2.57 -6.22
CA ARG A 112 -17.78 -3.67 -5.30
C ARG A 112 -17.00 -3.18 -4.09
N PRO A 113 -17.30 -3.69 -2.89
CA PRO A 113 -16.40 -3.57 -1.76
C PRO A 113 -15.04 -4.21 -2.06
N PHE A 114 -14.01 -3.72 -1.40
CA PHE A 114 -12.65 -4.25 -1.50
C PHE A 114 -12.00 -4.24 -0.11
N GLY A 115 -10.98 -5.06 0.07
CA GLY A 115 -10.34 -5.19 1.38
C GLY A 115 -9.22 -6.21 1.36
N ALA A 116 -8.67 -6.46 2.54
CA ALA A 116 -7.67 -7.49 2.75
C ALA A 116 -7.83 -8.15 4.11
N ILE A 117 -7.32 -9.37 4.23
CA ILE A 117 -7.09 -10.06 5.50
C ILE A 117 -5.61 -9.83 5.85
N ASP A 118 -5.36 -9.21 7.00
CA ASP A 118 -4.01 -8.90 7.46
C ASP A 118 -3.42 -10.03 8.31
N THR A 119 -4.28 -10.73 9.07
CA THR A 119 -3.87 -11.86 9.92
C THR A 119 -4.82 -13.05 9.78
N PRO A 120 -4.28 -14.29 9.65
CA PRO A 120 -2.88 -14.62 9.44
C PRO A 120 -2.38 -14.09 8.10
N GLY A 121 -1.09 -13.74 8.02
CA GLY A 121 -0.46 -13.43 6.75
C GLY A 121 -0.52 -14.62 5.79
N GLN A 122 -0.36 -14.39 4.49
CA GLN A 122 -0.39 -15.44 3.47
C GLN A 122 0.63 -16.54 3.79
N GLY A 123 0.16 -17.78 3.92
CA GLY A 123 0.98 -18.93 4.32
C GLY A 123 1.31 -19.00 5.82
N GLY A 124 0.77 -18.07 6.63
CA GLY A 124 0.95 -18.07 8.07
C GLY A 124 0.21 -19.20 8.77
N THR A 125 0.64 -19.53 10.00
CA THR A 125 0.01 -20.56 10.83
C THR A 125 -0.70 -19.91 12.01
N ALA A 126 -1.96 -20.28 12.23
CA ALA A 126 -2.70 -19.97 13.43
C ALA A 126 -2.51 -21.14 14.43
N SER A 127 -1.93 -20.87 15.61
CA SER A 127 -1.51 -21.90 16.55
C SER A 127 -2.29 -21.93 17.86
N SER A 128 -3.41 -21.23 17.98
CA SER A 128 -4.22 -21.24 19.18
C SER A 128 -5.66 -21.63 18.89
N ALA A 129 -6.35 -22.15 19.92
CA ALA A 129 -7.78 -22.49 19.84
C ALA A 129 -8.67 -21.24 19.64
N SER A 130 -8.12 -20.05 19.89
CA SER A 130 -8.77 -18.75 19.68
C SER A 130 -7.78 -17.84 18.98
N TYR A 131 -7.88 -17.76 17.67
CA TYR A 131 -7.04 -16.91 16.84
C TYR A 131 -7.83 -15.68 16.37
N VAL A 132 -7.29 -14.50 16.63
CA VAL A 132 -7.95 -13.28 16.19
C VAL A 132 -7.51 -12.97 14.75
N ASN A 133 -8.48 -12.95 13.86
CA ASN A 133 -8.30 -12.59 12.46
C ASN A 133 -8.60 -11.10 12.29
N PHE A 134 -7.68 -10.36 11.72
CA PHE A 134 -7.83 -8.94 11.39
C PHE A 134 -7.79 -8.73 9.89
N GLY A 135 -8.45 -7.67 9.47
CA GLY A 135 -8.44 -7.20 8.11
C GLY A 135 -9.18 -5.88 8.01
N TRP A 136 -9.31 -5.40 6.82
CA TRP A 136 -10.07 -4.18 6.54
C TRP A 136 -10.93 -4.37 5.29
N ALA A 137 -12.05 -3.65 5.24
CA ALA A 137 -12.91 -3.60 4.07
C ALA A 137 -13.44 -2.18 3.88
N LEU A 138 -13.52 -1.75 2.65
CA LEU A 138 -14.05 -0.46 2.23
C LEU A 138 -15.05 -0.65 1.10
N THR A 139 -15.92 0.33 0.93
CA THR A 139 -16.81 0.40 -0.22
C THR A 139 -16.81 1.82 -0.80
N PRO A 140 -16.92 1.98 -2.13
CA PRO A 140 -16.98 3.30 -2.74
C PRO A 140 -18.23 4.08 -2.33
N LEU A 141 -18.06 5.39 -2.17
CA LEU A 141 -19.20 6.29 -1.95
C LEU A 141 -20.22 6.21 -3.10
N PRO A 142 -21.50 6.41 -2.86
CA PRO A 142 -22.14 6.77 -1.58
C PRO A 142 -22.46 5.57 -0.67
N LYS A 143 -22.01 4.38 -1.00
CA LYS A 143 -22.22 3.19 -0.19
C LYS A 143 -21.39 3.25 1.09
N PHE A 144 -21.80 2.52 2.10
CA PHE A 144 -21.06 2.36 3.36
C PHE A 144 -21.20 0.92 3.86
N ILE A 145 -20.25 0.50 4.66
CA ILE A 145 -20.31 -0.78 5.37
C ILE A 145 -20.80 -0.47 6.79
N PRO A 146 -21.92 -1.05 7.23
CA PRO A 146 -22.43 -0.83 8.58
C PRO A 146 -21.43 -1.29 9.64
N ASN A 147 -21.32 -0.53 10.74
CA ASN A 147 -20.38 -0.80 11.83
C ASN A 147 -20.73 -2.05 12.65
N ASP A 148 -21.89 -2.63 12.45
CA ASP A 148 -22.32 -3.87 13.11
C ASP A 148 -21.79 -5.15 12.43
N GLY A 149 -21.07 -5.01 11.32
CA GLY A 149 -20.56 -6.14 10.53
C GLY A 149 -21.61 -6.93 9.77
N SER A 150 -22.90 -6.55 9.83
CA SER A 150 -24.03 -7.32 9.31
C SER A 150 -23.98 -7.61 7.80
N THR A 151 -23.24 -6.80 7.05
CA THR A 151 -23.10 -6.93 5.59
C THR A 151 -21.83 -7.67 5.17
N MET A 152 -21.04 -8.15 6.12
CA MET A 152 -19.84 -8.97 5.86
C MET A 152 -19.99 -10.35 6.44
N THR A 153 -19.42 -11.33 5.79
CA THR A 153 -19.38 -12.71 6.28
C THR A 153 -17.98 -13.28 6.08
N VAL A 154 -17.46 -13.90 7.13
CA VAL A 154 -16.19 -14.63 7.08
C VAL A 154 -16.46 -16.08 6.69
N PHE A 155 -15.70 -16.60 5.73
CA PHE A 155 -15.73 -18.00 5.33
C PHE A 155 -14.36 -18.64 5.55
N ILE A 156 -14.35 -19.86 6.07
CA ILE A 156 -13.16 -20.73 6.14
C ILE A 156 -13.50 -22.00 5.38
N ASP A 157 -12.73 -22.31 4.36
CA ASP A 157 -12.95 -23.48 3.49
C ASP A 157 -14.39 -23.61 2.98
N GLY A 158 -15.02 -22.48 2.68
CA GLY A 158 -16.40 -22.42 2.19
C GLY A 158 -17.49 -22.51 3.27
N VAL A 159 -17.12 -22.65 4.54
CA VAL A 159 -18.06 -22.68 5.66
C VAL A 159 -18.16 -21.28 6.29
N SER A 160 -19.39 -20.79 6.46
CA SER A 160 -19.62 -19.49 7.12
C SER A 160 -19.25 -19.55 8.59
N CYS A 161 -18.42 -18.62 9.02
CA CYS A 161 -18.00 -18.44 10.41
C CYS A 161 -18.70 -17.26 11.09
N GLY A 162 -19.68 -16.64 10.43
CA GLY A 162 -20.41 -15.49 10.95
C GLY A 162 -19.88 -14.15 10.49
N ASN A 163 -20.36 -13.10 11.15
CA ASN A 163 -20.04 -11.72 10.81
C ASN A 163 -18.89 -11.21 11.69
N PRO A 164 -17.97 -10.41 11.13
CA PRO A 164 -16.93 -9.78 11.92
C PRO A 164 -17.50 -8.66 12.80
N THR A 165 -16.79 -8.33 13.86
CA THR A 165 -17.02 -7.11 14.63
C THR A 165 -16.16 -5.98 14.09
N TYR A 166 -16.73 -4.78 14.02
CA TYR A 166 -16.00 -3.55 13.71
C TYR A 166 -15.61 -2.81 14.99
N ASN A 167 -14.41 -2.24 14.96
CA ASN A 167 -13.95 -1.26 15.94
C ASN A 167 -13.85 0.11 15.30
#